data_3039cb83fc1ae343e147e17c0e32d332
#
_entry.id   3039cb83fc1ae343e147e17c0e32d332
#
_cell.length_a   1.000
_cell.length_b   1.000
_cell.length_c   1.000
_cell.angle_alpha   90.00
_cell.angle_beta   90.00
_cell.angle_gamma   90.00
#
_symmetry.space_group_name_H-M   'P 1'
#
loop_
_entity.id
_entity.type
_entity.pdbx_description
1 polymer ?
#
loop_
_entity_poly.entity_id
_entity_poly.type
_entity_poly.pdbx_seq_one_letter_code
_entity_poly.pdbx_strand_id
1 'polypeptide(L)' 'MTKERKRHAGREPRDPFVVEVRGGDITISLPNGKFRAVYYKPTRRPQLILRERTKTDDEELLADVRKAANAKARELRWIV' A
#
# COMPACT_ATOMS: atom_id res chain seq x y z
N MET A 1 0.64 -30.74 -2.49
CA MET A 1 0.60 -30.43 -1.92
C MET A 1 0.80 -29.95 -1.65
N THR A 2 0.66 -29.73 -1.83
CA THR A 2 0.69 -29.06 -1.31
C THR A 2 0.91 -28.40 -1.13
N LYS A 3 0.89 -28.01 -1.29
CA LYS A 3 0.97 -27.29 -0.98
C LYS A 3 0.86 -26.61 -1.01
N GLU A 4 0.70 -26.45 -1.40
CA GLU A 4 0.48 -25.75 -1.21
C GLU A 4 0.24 -25.15 -0.95
N ARG A 5 0.17 -25.21 -1.17
CA ARG A 5 -0.11 -24.58 -0.75
C ARG A 5 -0.22 -23.81 -0.57
N LYS A 6 -0.33 -23.60 -0.67
CA LYS A 6 -0.46 -22.87 -0.32
C LYS A 6 -0.79 -22.12 -0.40
N ARG A 7 -1.16 -21.85 -0.67
CA ARG A 7 -1.48 -21.13 -0.58
C ARG A 7 -2.05 -20.56 -0.57
N HIS A 8 -2.37 -20.22 -0.65
CA HIS A 8 -2.87 -19.53 -0.38
C HIS A 8 -3.36 -18.93 -0.03
N ALA A 9 -3.62 -18.69 -0.20
CA ALA A 9 -3.99 -18.18 0.15
C ALA A 9 -4.13 -17.50 0.60
N GLY A 10 -4.36 -17.20 1.06
CA GLY A 10 -4.49 -16.47 1.51
C GLY A 10 -3.78 -15.72 1.44
N ARG A 11 -3.75 -15.18 1.67
CA ARG A 11 -3.05 -14.58 1.48
C ARG A 11 -2.41 -13.94 2.32
N GLU A 12 -1.75 -13.92 2.53
CA GLU A 12 -1.07 -13.38 3.28
C GLU A 12 -0.57 -12.40 2.84
N PRO A 13 -0.23 -11.75 3.24
CA PRO A 13 0.07 -10.59 2.89
C PRO A 13 1.07 -10.69 1.99
N ARG A 14 0.87 -10.60 1.05
CA ARG A 14 1.55 -10.65 0.25
C ARG A 14 2.64 -10.00 0.56
N ASP A 15 3.34 -10.03 0.69
CA ASP A 15 4.34 -9.48 0.92
C ASP A 15 4.51 -8.41 1.33
N PRO A 16 5.14 -8.16 1.86
CA PRO A 16 5.17 -7.01 2.43
C PRO A 16 5.57 -5.99 1.52
N PHE A 17 4.87 -4.99 1.48
CA PHE A 17 5.26 -3.83 0.75
C PHE A 17 6.39 -3.13 1.49
N VAL A 18 7.19 -2.40 0.74
CA VAL A 18 8.15 -1.49 1.35
C VAL A 18 7.39 -0.19 1.58
N VAL A 19 7.34 0.26 2.82
CA VAL A 19 6.61 1.45 3.19
C VAL A 19 7.58 2.50 3.69
N GLU A 20 7.58 3.66 3.06
CA GLU A 20 8.44 4.76 3.47
C GLU A 20 7.62 6.00 3.73
N VAL A 21 7.99 6.76 4.75
CA VAL A 21 7.33 8.01 5.06
C VAL A 21 8.34 9.12 4.94
N ARG A 22 8.03 10.10 4.11
CA ARG A 22 8.90 11.24 3.96
C ARG A 22 8.09 12.49 3.95
N GLY A 23 8.32 13.35 4.92
CA GLY A 23 7.53 14.56 5.04
C GLY A 23 6.07 14.18 5.11
N GLY A 24 5.29 14.68 4.20
CA GLY A 24 3.86 14.41 4.18
C GLY A 24 3.45 13.29 3.26
N ASP A 25 4.40 12.50 2.75
CA ASP A 25 4.09 11.46 1.79
C ASP A 25 4.32 10.08 2.36
N ILE A 26 3.47 9.15 1.97
CA ILE A 26 3.65 7.74 2.27
C ILE A 26 3.85 7.03 0.95
N THR A 27 4.97 6.37 0.79
CA THR A 27 5.29 5.64 -0.42
C THR A 27 5.16 4.15 -0.16
N ILE A 28 4.39 3.48 -0.99
CA ILE A 28 4.21 2.03 -0.91
C ILE A 28 4.78 1.44 -2.19
N SER A 29 5.68 0.50 -2.07
CA SER A 29 6.27 -0.10 -3.26
C SER A 29 6.46 -1.59 -3.05
N LEU A 30 6.59 -2.30 -4.17
CA LEU A 30 6.92 -3.71 -4.11
C LEU A 30 8.43 -3.84 -3.95
N PRO A 31 8.88 -4.88 -3.25
CA PRO A 31 10.32 -5.06 -3.06
C PRO A 31 11.09 -5.20 -4.36
N ASN A 32 10.44 -5.69 -5.41
CA ASN A 32 11.14 -5.86 -6.69
C ASN A 32 11.21 -4.56 -7.49
N GLY A 33 10.60 -3.49 -6.98
CA GLY A 33 10.67 -2.21 -7.65
C GLY A 33 9.74 -2.04 -8.83
N LYS A 34 8.88 -3.00 -9.07
CA LYS A 34 8.01 -2.93 -10.25
C LYS A 34 6.75 -2.12 -10.03
N PHE A 35 6.48 -1.73 -8.82
CA PHE A 35 5.30 -0.92 -8.53
C PHE A 35 5.63 0.04 -7.40
N ARG A 36 5.10 1.24 -7.50
CA ARG A 36 5.29 2.26 -6.49
C ARG A 36 4.09 3.19 -6.52
N ALA A 37 3.61 3.55 -5.36
CA ALA A 37 2.50 4.49 -5.25
C ALA A 37 2.84 5.46 -4.13
N VAL A 38 2.48 6.72 -4.32
CA VAL A 38 2.74 7.77 -3.33
C VAL A 38 1.41 8.37 -2.94
N TYR A 39 1.15 8.40 -1.63
CA TYR A 39 -0.05 8.98 -1.09
C TYR A 39 0.30 10.15 -0.19
N TYR A 40 -0.64 11.06 -0.01
CA TYR A 40 -0.43 12.15 0.92
C TYR A 40 -1.75 12.50 1.57
N LYS A 41 -1.70 13.19 2.69
CA LYS A 41 -2.91 13.62 3.35
C LYS A 41 -3.00 15.13 3.26
N PRO A 42 -3.98 15.65 2.55
CA PRO A 42 -4.17 17.09 2.49
C PRO A 42 -4.54 17.62 3.86
N THR A 43 -4.18 18.86 4.12
CA THR A 43 -4.44 19.45 5.41
C THR A 43 -5.91 19.44 5.78
N ARG A 44 -6.77 19.62 4.82
CA ARG A 44 -8.17 19.77 5.12
C ARG A 44 -9.01 18.54 4.90
N ARG A 45 -8.39 17.44 4.53
CA ARG A 45 -9.15 16.24 4.26
C ARG A 45 -8.75 15.15 5.23
N PRO A 46 -9.71 14.33 5.67
CA PRO A 46 -9.41 13.30 6.64
C PRO A 46 -8.94 12.00 6.02
N GLN A 47 -8.59 12.00 4.76
CA GLN A 47 -8.21 10.77 4.10
C GLN A 47 -7.03 10.99 3.19
N LEU A 48 -6.37 9.88 2.86
CA LEU A 48 -5.23 9.93 1.97
C LEU A 48 -5.68 10.12 0.54
N ILE A 49 -4.84 10.77 -0.24
CA ILE A 49 -5.06 10.96 -1.65
C ILE A 49 -3.86 10.42 -2.39
N LEU A 50 -4.12 9.73 -3.48
CA LEU A 50 -3.05 9.20 -4.30
C LEU A 50 -2.43 10.34 -5.09
N ARG A 51 -1.11 10.49 -4.96
CA ARG A 51 -0.41 11.54 -5.69
C ARG A 51 0.10 11.01 -7.04
N GLU A 52 0.66 9.82 -7.02
CA GLU A 52 1.12 9.21 -8.26
C GLU A 52 1.33 7.73 -8.04
N ARG A 53 1.34 6.97 -9.10
CA ARG A 53 1.61 5.56 -9.00
C ARG A 53 2.05 4.99 -10.34
N THR A 54 2.69 3.83 -10.28
CA THR A 54 3.00 3.07 -11.47
C THR A 54 1.70 2.58 -12.08
N LYS A 55 1.62 2.61 -13.40
CA LYS A 55 0.43 2.19 -14.08
C LYS A 55 0.27 0.68 -13.99
N THR A 56 -0.91 0.21 -13.73
CA THR A 56 -1.16 -1.21 -13.62
C THR A 56 -2.65 -1.49 -13.78
N ASP A 57 -2.97 -2.68 -14.26
CA ASP A 57 -4.35 -3.14 -14.34
C ASP A 57 -4.69 -4.07 -13.21
N ASP A 58 -3.76 -4.33 -12.31
CA ASP A 58 -3.95 -5.28 -11.24
C ASP A 58 -4.74 -4.64 -10.11
N GLU A 59 -6.04 -4.86 -10.10
CA GLU A 59 -6.88 -4.22 -9.11
C GLU A 59 -6.70 -4.78 -7.72
N GLU A 60 -6.35 -6.05 -7.62
CA GLU A 60 -6.05 -6.60 -6.32
C GLU A 60 -4.84 -5.95 -5.71
N LEU A 61 -3.81 -5.72 -6.52
CA LEU A 61 -2.62 -5.05 -6.06
C LEU A 61 -2.96 -3.65 -5.59
N LEU A 62 -3.79 -2.95 -6.36
CA LEU A 62 -4.16 -1.58 -5.98
C LEU A 62 -4.93 -1.56 -4.67
N ALA A 63 -5.81 -2.53 -4.46
CA ALA A 63 -6.55 -2.59 -3.21
C ALA A 63 -5.61 -2.86 -2.04
N ASP A 64 -4.65 -3.75 -2.21
CA ASP A 64 -3.71 -4.06 -1.15
C ASP A 64 -2.81 -2.88 -0.84
N VAL A 65 -2.39 -2.17 -1.88
CA VAL A 65 -1.54 -0.99 -1.71
C VAL A 65 -2.31 0.08 -0.93
N ARG A 66 -3.58 0.28 -1.27
CA ARG A 66 -4.38 1.26 -0.57
C ARG A 66 -4.55 0.89 0.89
N LYS A 67 -4.78 -0.40 1.17
CA LYS A 67 -4.90 -0.84 2.55
C LYS A 67 -3.62 -0.60 3.32
N ALA A 68 -2.48 -0.86 2.69
CA ALA A 68 -1.20 -0.66 3.36
C ALA A 68 -0.99 0.83 3.64
N ALA A 69 -1.35 1.69 2.70
CA ALA A 69 -1.18 3.12 2.90
C ALA A 69 -2.08 3.63 4.01
N ASN A 70 -3.33 3.17 4.04
CA ASN A 70 -4.25 3.59 5.09
C ASN A 70 -3.81 3.07 6.45
N ALA A 71 -3.31 1.85 6.51
CA ALA A 71 -2.84 1.30 7.78
C ALA A 71 -1.69 2.14 8.32
N LYS A 72 -0.78 2.53 7.43
CA LYS A 72 0.34 3.35 7.87
C LYS A 72 -0.13 4.73 8.31
N ALA A 73 -1.07 5.30 7.59
CA ALA A 73 -1.58 6.61 7.95
C ALA A 73 -2.27 6.57 9.31
N ARG A 74 -2.99 5.48 9.61
CA ARG A 74 -3.61 5.35 10.92
C ARG A 74 -2.57 5.19 12.00
N GLU A 75 -1.53 4.42 11.71
CA GLU A 75 -0.45 4.24 12.65
C GLU A 75 0.20 5.58 12.99
N LEU A 76 0.35 6.44 12.00
CA LEU A 76 0.93 7.76 12.19
C LEU A 76 -0.08 8.76 12.72
N ARG A 77 -1.33 8.34 12.84
CA ARG A 77 -2.41 9.20 13.29
C ARG A 77 -2.72 10.32 12.34
N TRP A 78 -2.42 10.12 11.07
CA TRP A 78 -2.78 11.09 10.05
C TRP A 78 -4.26 11.00 9.70
N ILE A 79 -4.83 9.80 9.82
CA ILE A 79 -6.26 9.60 9.57
C ILE A 79 -6.81 8.76 10.72
N VAL A 80 -8.12 8.71 10.78
CA VAL A 80 -8.79 7.99 11.88
C VAL A 80 -8.97 6.52 11.59
#